data_66a8c28b083de34d913a02265ff2efd2
#
_entry.id   66a8c28b083de34d913a02265ff2efd2
#
_cell.length_a   1.000
_cell.length_b   1.000
_cell.length_c   1.000
_cell.angle_alpha   90.00
_cell.angle_beta   90.00
_cell.angle_gamma   90.00
#
_symmetry.space_group_name_H-M   'P 1'
#
loop_
_entity.id
_entity.type
_entity.pdbx_description
1 polymer ?
#
loop_
_entity_poly.entity_id
_entity_poly.type
_entity_poly.pdbx_seq_one_letter_code
_entity_poly.pdbx_strand_id
1 'polypeptide(L)'
;MQNQRHLSVLIHTMASQYKEKPALTYKDFGCDSWNSVSWNEFSQHVKEVSNAFLELGIQPHDKIAVFSQNCLSYLYTDFGAYGVKAITIPFYATSSEQQIQFIINDAEIRMVFVGEQDQYDKARRVLSHCPSLTQIIVFDESVTLSKEDNTTLYFKDFIQRGKELQHQEKVEELYRTASNDDLCNILYTSGTTGDSKGVMLTYGQYEAALIANTKCVPVTDTDRVMSFLPFTHIFERAWAYLSLSKGAQIIINTNPKDILISLKETHPTCMSSVPRFWEKVYNGVNEKIESASAIQQKIFKHALSVGKKHNIDYLSKGKTPPLALRLEYNLLNKTILSKVRKQLGFTEPNIFPTAGARISPEIEIFVHAIGIDMLAGYGLTESLATVSCDHKGKPFTVGSVGIPIEGLEIKIGENNEVLLKGPTITKGYYKRDEINKAAFDSDGFFHTGDSGYIKDGELFLTERIKDLFKTSNGKYIAPQQIETLLLVDRYIDEVTIIADERKFVSALVVPNYQLLEEYALSHNIPFNSKEELCSNSKINKLVMDRISTIQQQLASYEQVKRITLLPRNFSIEAGELTNTLKLKRRVIYENYKDVIEKMYVE
;
A
#
# COMPACT_ATOMS: atom_id res chain seq x y z
N MET A 1 28.33 12.84 -16.45
CA MET A 1 28.06 12.80 -14.99
C MET A 1 26.78 12.03 -14.80
N GLN A 2 26.82 10.94 -14.05
CA GLN A 2 25.62 10.18 -13.72
C GLN A 2 24.64 11.08 -12.96
N ASN A 3 23.34 11.00 -13.27
CA ASN A 3 22.35 11.82 -12.60
C ASN A 3 22.31 11.46 -11.11
N GLN A 4 22.31 12.47 -10.25
CA GLN A 4 22.31 12.33 -8.78
C GLN A 4 21.12 11.52 -8.22
N ARG A 5 20.11 11.23 -9.05
CA ARG A 5 18.89 10.47 -8.70
C ARG A 5 18.91 9.02 -9.16
N HIS A 6 19.97 8.58 -9.85
CA HIS A 6 20.08 7.18 -10.25
C HIS A 6 20.25 6.29 -9.01
N LEU A 7 19.43 5.23 -8.87
CA LEU A 7 19.36 4.43 -7.63
C LEU A 7 20.72 3.81 -7.24
N SER A 8 21.57 3.47 -8.21
CA SER A 8 22.89 2.88 -7.92
C SER A 8 23.85 3.80 -7.15
N VAL A 9 23.62 5.12 -7.19
CA VAL A 9 24.47 6.13 -6.53
C VAL A 9 23.70 7.01 -5.53
N LEU A 10 22.38 6.84 -5.45
CA LEU A 10 21.51 7.72 -4.67
C LEU A 10 21.99 7.90 -3.23
N ILE A 11 22.22 6.79 -2.50
CA ILE A 11 22.57 6.84 -1.08
C ILE A 11 23.95 7.48 -0.88
N HIS A 12 24.93 7.19 -1.74
CA HIS A 12 26.25 7.81 -1.69
C HIS A 12 26.21 9.31 -1.95
N THR A 13 25.35 9.73 -2.89
CA THR A 13 25.12 11.15 -3.19
C THR A 13 24.49 11.86 -2.01
N MET A 14 23.46 11.28 -1.41
CA MET A 14 22.79 11.86 -0.23
C MET A 14 23.74 11.89 0.99
N ALA A 15 24.55 10.86 1.20
CA ALA A 15 25.52 10.83 2.27
C ALA A 15 26.57 11.95 2.14
N SER A 16 27.02 12.25 0.93
CA SER A 16 27.95 13.38 0.70
C SER A 16 27.34 14.73 1.09
N GLN A 17 26.01 14.89 0.99
CA GLN A 17 25.29 16.11 1.30
C GLN A 17 24.86 16.19 2.77
N TYR A 18 24.33 15.11 3.34
CA TYR A 18 23.67 15.12 4.65
C TYR A 18 24.50 14.51 5.80
N LYS A 19 25.56 13.79 5.49
CA LYS A 19 26.59 13.28 6.42
C LYS A 19 25.99 12.59 7.66
N GLU A 20 26.14 13.21 8.84
CA GLU A 20 25.73 12.67 10.14
C GLU A 20 24.23 12.90 10.45
N LYS A 21 23.48 13.55 9.56
CA LYS A 21 22.04 13.69 9.74
C LYS A 21 21.38 12.29 9.74
N PRO A 22 20.38 12.03 10.60
CA PRO A 22 19.67 10.76 10.58
C PRO A 22 19.01 10.49 9.22
N ALA A 23 19.29 9.34 8.62
CA ALA A 23 18.69 8.87 7.37
C ALA A 23 17.53 7.89 7.64
N LEU A 24 17.77 6.93 8.53
CA LEU A 24 16.82 5.87 8.86
C LEU A 24 16.63 5.79 10.36
N THR A 25 15.40 5.57 10.79
CA THR A 25 15.03 5.26 12.18
C THR A 25 14.23 3.98 12.19
N TYR A 26 14.53 3.06 13.09
CA TYR A 26 14.03 1.69 13.06
C TYR A 26 14.00 1.08 14.45
N LYS A 27 13.30 -0.03 14.59
CA LYS A 27 13.43 -0.97 15.71
C LYS A 27 14.06 -2.25 15.18
N ASP A 28 14.97 -2.85 15.94
CA ASP A 28 15.48 -4.18 15.65
C ASP A 28 14.39 -5.24 15.90
N PHE A 29 14.52 -6.41 15.30
CA PHE A 29 13.59 -7.52 15.52
C PHE A 29 13.49 -7.84 17.02
N GLY A 30 12.26 -7.90 17.54
CA GLY A 30 12.01 -8.18 18.95
C GLY A 30 12.38 -7.08 19.95
N CYS A 31 12.78 -5.88 19.48
CA CYS A 31 13.15 -4.75 20.31
C CYS A 31 12.09 -3.63 20.28
N ASP A 32 11.89 -2.94 21.41
CA ASP A 32 10.95 -1.84 21.53
C ASP A 32 11.59 -0.44 21.38
N SER A 33 12.93 -0.36 21.44
CA SER A 33 13.64 0.90 21.35
C SER A 33 13.90 1.34 19.91
N TRP A 34 13.69 2.64 19.64
CA TRP A 34 14.04 3.24 18.36
C TRP A 34 15.55 3.55 18.29
N ASN A 35 16.17 3.10 17.22
CA ASN A 35 17.55 3.39 16.85
C ASN A 35 17.58 4.23 15.58
N SER A 36 18.69 4.91 15.30
CA SER A 36 18.86 5.70 14.08
C SER A 36 20.21 5.43 13.44
N VAL A 37 20.25 5.54 12.12
CA VAL A 37 21.43 5.44 11.27
C VAL A 37 21.58 6.75 10.51
N SER A 38 22.78 7.31 10.52
CA SER A 38 23.13 8.50 9.73
C SER A 38 23.26 8.18 8.24
N TRP A 39 23.25 9.21 7.39
CA TRP A 39 23.49 9.04 5.95
C TRP A 39 24.86 8.44 5.66
N ASN A 40 25.92 8.80 6.44
CA ASN A 40 27.24 8.22 6.29
C ASN A 40 27.26 6.74 6.63
N GLU A 41 26.67 6.34 7.74
CA GLU A 41 26.53 4.92 8.13
C GLU A 41 25.73 4.14 7.10
N PHE A 42 24.59 4.69 6.62
CA PHE A 42 23.80 4.06 5.57
C PHE A 42 24.63 3.81 4.31
N SER A 43 25.35 4.84 3.84
CA SER A 43 26.24 4.73 2.68
C SER A 43 27.34 3.69 2.88
N GLN A 44 27.92 3.61 4.08
CA GLN A 44 28.96 2.64 4.41
C GLN A 44 28.42 1.20 4.36
N HIS A 45 27.27 0.94 4.99
CA HIS A 45 26.65 -0.38 4.94
C HIS A 45 26.21 -0.79 3.52
N VAL A 46 25.74 0.14 2.70
CA VAL A 46 25.47 -0.13 1.28
C VAL A 46 26.72 -0.58 0.53
N LYS A 47 27.89 0.05 0.78
CA LYS A 47 29.18 -0.38 0.21
C LYS A 47 29.57 -1.78 0.67
N GLU A 48 29.44 -2.04 1.97
CA GLU A 48 29.75 -3.35 2.55
C GLU A 48 28.88 -4.45 1.94
N VAL A 49 27.58 -4.21 1.79
CA VAL A 49 26.63 -5.13 1.13
C VAL A 49 26.99 -5.36 -0.34
N SER A 50 27.34 -4.29 -1.07
CA SER A 50 27.79 -4.40 -2.48
C SER A 50 29.04 -5.27 -2.62
N ASN A 51 30.03 -5.07 -1.74
CA ASN A 51 31.25 -5.87 -1.71
C ASN A 51 30.96 -7.33 -1.34
N ALA A 52 30.07 -7.59 -0.36
CA ALA A 52 29.68 -8.93 0.05
C ALA A 52 28.97 -9.69 -1.08
N PHE A 53 28.16 -9.01 -1.90
CA PHE A 53 27.56 -9.61 -3.10
C PHE A 53 28.62 -10.12 -4.08
N LEU A 54 29.64 -9.31 -4.38
CA LEU A 54 30.71 -9.72 -5.30
C LEU A 54 31.57 -10.83 -4.71
N GLU A 55 31.85 -10.80 -3.40
CA GLU A 55 32.60 -11.85 -2.67
C GLU A 55 31.86 -13.20 -2.75
N LEU A 56 30.53 -13.19 -2.70
CA LEU A 56 29.69 -14.38 -2.85
C LEU A 56 29.36 -14.72 -4.33
N GLY A 57 30.03 -14.07 -5.27
CA GLY A 57 29.97 -14.39 -6.70
C GLY A 57 28.71 -13.90 -7.42
N ILE A 58 27.98 -12.94 -6.85
CA ILE A 58 26.88 -12.27 -7.57
C ILE A 58 27.44 -11.46 -8.72
N GLN A 59 26.85 -11.63 -9.91
CA GLN A 59 27.22 -10.93 -11.13
C GLN A 59 26.16 -9.89 -11.51
N PRO A 60 26.50 -8.89 -12.35
CA PRO A 60 25.50 -7.99 -12.94
C PRO A 60 24.33 -8.76 -13.56
N HIS A 61 23.13 -8.29 -13.30
CA HIS A 61 21.84 -8.87 -13.73
C HIS A 61 21.46 -10.21 -13.07
N ASP A 62 22.26 -10.73 -12.13
CA ASP A 62 21.80 -11.80 -11.26
C ASP A 62 20.59 -11.31 -10.44
N LYS A 63 19.68 -12.23 -10.13
CA LYS A 63 18.47 -11.93 -9.37
C LYS A 63 18.65 -12.37 -7.94
N ILE A 64 18.30 -11.47 -7.05
CA ILE A 64 18.23 -11.72 -5.61
C ILE A 64 16.82 -11.43 -5.11
N ALA A 65 16.37 -12.14 -4.10
CA ALA A 65 15.07 -11.86 -3.49
C ALA A 65 15.21 -11.36 -2.06
N VAL A 66 14.23 -10.54 -1.64
CA VAL A 66 14.05 -10.18 -0.24
C VAL A 66 12.67 -10.65 0.21
N PHE A 67 12.63 -11.55 1.16
CA PHE A 67 11.44 -12.18 1.73
C PHE A 67 11.34 -11.80 3.22
N SER A 68 10.91 -10.57 3.48
CA SER A 68 10.91 -10.01 4.84
C SER A 68 9.83 -8.92 4.99
N GLN A 69 9.49 -8.63 6.23
CA GLN A 69 8.85 -7.38 6.63
C GLN A 69 9.79 -6.20 6.38
N ASN A 70 9.24 -4.99 6.51
CA ASN A 70 10.09 -3.79 6.48
C ASN A 70 11.09 -3.82 7.63
N CYS A 71 12.35 -3.70 7.32
CA CYS A 71 13.44 -3.60 8.29
C CYS A 71 14.62 -2.82 7.70
N LEU A 72 15.59 -2.47 8.55
CA LEU A 72 16.78 -1.75 8.15
C LEU A 72 17.58 -2.48 7.06
N SER A 73 17.84 -3.77 7.29
CA SER A 73 18.63 -4.64 6.39
C SER A 73 18.00 -4.79 5.00
N TYR A 74 16.69 -4.61 4.89
CA TYR A 74 15.98 -4.60 3.60
C TYR A 74 16.52 -3.48 2.69
N LEU A 75 16.61 -2.24 3.21
CA LEU A 75 17.11 -1.10 2.43
C LEU A 75 18.61 -1.22 2.12
N TYR A 76 19.40 -1.75 3.05
CA TYR A 76 20.81 -2.05 2.78
C TYR A 76 20.96 -3.04 1.62
N THR A 77 20.15 -4.08 1.61
CA THR A 77 20.15 -5.12 0.57
C THR A 77 19.75 -4.54 -0.79
N ASP A 78 18.67 -3.76 -0.87
CA ASP A 78 18.20 -3.16 -2.12
C ASP A 78 19.29 -2.24 -2.73
N PHE A 79 19.78 -1.27 -1.95
CA PHE A 79 20.76 -0.32 -2.47
C PHE A 79 22.14 -0.95 -2.70
N GLY A 80 22.51 -1.95 -1.90
CA GLY A 80 23.74 -2.73 -2.14
C GLY A 80 23.66 -3.53 -3.45
N ALA A 81 22.51 -4.12 -3.75
CA ALA A 81 22.27 -4.82 -5.01
C ALA A 81 22.33 -3.87 -6.22
N TYR A 82 21.76 -2.66 -6.11
CA TYR A 82 21.86 -1.65 -7.16
C TYR A 82 23.30 -1.21 -7.42
N GLY A 83 24.14 -1.22 -6.38
CA GLY A 83 25.58 -0.94 -6.50
C GLY A 83 26.34 -1.92 -7.37
N VAL A 84 25.88 -3.16 -7.48
CA VAL A 84 26.49 -4.23 -8.31
C VAL A 84 25.63 -4.61 -9.53
N LYS A 85 24.61 -3.83 -9.86
CA LYS A 85 23.68 -4.07 -10.97
C LYS A 85 22.90 -5.39 -10.85
N ALA A 86 22.72 -5.92 -9.63
CA ALA A 86 21.85 -7.05 -9.38
C ALA A 86 20.39 -6.59 -9.39
N ILE A 87 19.48 -7.48 -9.79
CA ILE A 87 18.06 -7.22 -9.91
C ILE A 87 17.36 -7.72 -8.63
N THR A 88 16.67 -6.84 -7.91
CA THR A 88 15.96 -7.23 -6.70
C THR A 88 14.52 -7.66 -6.99
N ILE A 89 14.10 -8.75 -6.35
CA ILE A 89 12.76 -9.34 -6.47
C ILE A 89 12.17 -9.46 -5.06
N PRO A 90 11.32 -8.52 -4.65
CA PRO A 90 10.75 -8.55 -3.31
C PRO A 90 9.59 -9.56 -3.22
N PHE A 91 9.58 -10.34 -2.13
CA PHE A 91 8.46 -11.21 -1.76
C PHE A 91 7.69 -10.61 -0.59
N TYR A 92 6.36 -10.72 -0.62
CA TYR A 92 5.59 -10.40 0.57
C TYR A 92 5.95 -11.33 1.72
N ALA A 93 6.14 -10.77 2.92
CA ALA A 93 6.47 -11.55 4.10
C ALA A 93 5.47 -12.69 4.40
N THR A 94 4.24 -12.56 3.89
CA THR A 94 3.14 -13.53 4.00
C THR A 94 3.04 -14.50 2.83
N SER A 95 3.96 -14.46 1.86
CA SER A 95 3.91 -15.35 0.68
C SER A 95 3.98 -16.82 1.10
N SER A 96 3.22 -17.67 0.38
CA SER A 96 3.24 -19.12 0.58
C SER A 96 4.47 -19.76 -0.06
N GLU A 97 4.80 -21.00 0.37
CA GLU A 97 5.87 -21.80 -0.22
C GLU A 97 5.72 -21.97 -1.73
N GLN A 98 4.50 -22.24 -2.20
CA GLN A 98 4.21 -22.37 -3.64
C GLN A 98 4.50 -21.08 -4.39
N GLN A 99 4.13 -19.92 -3.82
CA GLN A 99 4.39 -18.63 -4.46
C GLN A 99 5.89 -18.33 -4.55
N ILE A 100 6.64 -18.52 -3.45
CA ILE A 100 8.08 -18.26 -3.47
C ILE A 100 8.83 -19.25 -4.38
N GLN A 101 8.47 -20.53 -4.36
CA GLN A 101 9.05 -21.54 -5.24
C GLN A 101 8.82 -21.21 -6.71
N PHE A 102 7.60 -20.82 -7.06
CA PHE A 102 7.27 -20.39 -8.42
C PHE A 102 8.15 -19.20 -8.86
N ILE A 103 8.23 -18.14 -8.03
CA ILE A 103 8.97 -16.92 -8.40
C ILE A 103 10.47 -17.20 -8.46
N ILE A 104 11.03 -17.99 -7.52
CA ILE A 104 12.45 -18.35 -7.53
C ILE A 104 12.82 -19.05 -8.85
N ASN A 105 12.00 -20.00 -9.28
CA ASN A 105 12.25 -20.76 -10.51
C ASN A 105 11.99 -19.94 -11.77
N ASP A 106 10.92 -19.14 -11.82
CA ASP A 106 10.59 -18.29 -12.96
C ASP A 106 11.67 -17.23 -13.23
N ALA A 107 12.15 -16.59 -12.16
CA ALA A 107 13.19 -15.56 -12.23
C ALA A 107 14.63 -16.09 -12.14
N GLU A 108 14.83 -17.37 -11.81
CA GLU A 108 16.16 -17.95 -11.61
C GLU A 108 16.96 -17.22 -10.52
N ILE A 109 16.32 -17.05 -9.35
CA ILE A 109 16.90 -16.31 -8.21
C ILE A 109 18.05 -17.08 -7.61
N ARG A 110 19.20 -16.42 -7.40
CA ARG A 110 20.42 -17.02 -6.85
C ARG A 110 20.55 -16.93 -5.34
N MET A 111 20.01 -15.85 -4.75
CA MET A 111 20.15 -15.56 -3.32
C MET A 111 18.82 -15.02 -2.78
N VAL A 112 18.41 -15.49 -1.59
CA VAL A 112 17.20 -15.02 -0.90
C VAL A 112 17.59 -14.48 0.48
N PHE A 113 17.20 -13.25 0.78
CA PHE A 113 17.27 -12.66 2.10
C PHE A 113 15.93 -12.85 2.81
N VAL A 114 15.94 -13.41 4.01
CA VAL A 114 14.75 -13.74 4.79
C VAL A 114 14.71 -12.96 6.10
N GLY A 115 13.51 -12.58 6.54
CA GLY A 115 13.31 -11.81 7.77
C GLY A 115 13.36 -12.69 9.01
N GLU A 116 12.24 -13.30 9.34
CA GLU A 116 11.97 -14.04 10.57
C GLU A 116 11.92 -15.57 10.33
N GLN A 117 11.68 -16.34 11.39
CA GLN A 117 11.68 -17.82 11.36
C GLN A 117 10.75 -18.40 10.28
N ASP A 118 9.53 -17.86 10.11
CA ASP A 118 8.57 -18.37 9.12
C ASP A 118 9.10 -18.25 7.69
N GLN A 119 9.72 -17.12 7.35
CA GLN A 119 10.31 -16.93 6.02
C GLN A 119 11.53 -17.83 5.80
N TYR A 120 12.38 -18.00 6.81
CA TYR A 120 13.51 -18.93 6.76
C TYR A 120 13.03 -20.35 6.53
N ASP A 121 12.07 -20.82 7.32
CA ASP A 121 11.55 -22.19 7.21
C ASP A 121 10.94 -22.47 5.84
N LYS A 122 10.18 -21.52 5.29
CA LYS A 122 9.61 -21.62 3.93
C LYS A 122 10.71 -21.67 2.86
N ALA A 123 11.70 -20.78 2.94
CA ALA A 123 12.81 -20.75 1.99
C ALA A 123 13.63 -22.06 2.03
N ARG A 124 13.85 -22.62 3.22
CA ARG A 124 14.54 -23.92 3.40
C ARG A 124 13.76 -25.08 2.78
N ARG A 125 12.43 -25.12 3.00
CA ARG A 125 11.59 -26.21 2.44
C ARG A 125 11.58 -26.22 0.92
N VAL A 126 11.63 -25.07 0.26
CA VAL A 126 11.63 -25.00 -1.20
C VAL A 126 13.03 -25.13 -1.84
N LEU A 127 14.11 -25.04 -1.06
CA LEU A 127 15.48 -24.99 -1.56
C LEU A 127 15.80 -26.17 -2.51
N SER A 128 15.41 -27.39 -2.14
CA SER A 128 15.64 -28.60 -2.96
C SER A 128 14.91 -28.60 -4.30
N HIS A 129 13.89 -27.75 -4.45
CA HIS A 129 13.08 -27.59 -5.66
C HIS A 129 13.45 -26.33 -6.46
N CYS A 130 14.49 -25.61 -6.05
CA CYS A 130 14.93 -24.34 -6.63
C CYS A 130 16.42 -24.41 -7.01
N PRO A 131 16.79 -25.02 -8.14
CA PRO A 131 18.19 -25.31 -8.49
C PRO A 131 19.06 -24.05 -8.69
N SER A 132 18.45 -22.89 -8.97
CA SER A 132 19.17 -21.62 -9.07
C SER A 132 19.53 -21.00 -7.70
N LEU A 133 18.78 -21.36 -6.65
CA LEU A 133 18.95 -20.78 -5.31
C LEU A 133 20.15 -21.44 -4.61
N THR A 134 21.21 -20.67 -4.45
CA THR A 134 22.49 -21.18 -3.86
C THR A 134 22.72 -20.67 -2.44
N GLN A 135 22.04 -19.59 -2.01
CA GLN A 135 22.34 -18.95 -0.73
C GLN A 135 21.06 -18.39 -0.08
N ILE A 136 20.92 -18.59 1.21
CA ILE A 136 19.92 -17.93 2.07
C ILE A 136 20.68 -17.03 3.07
N ILE A 137 20.19 -15.80 3.24
CA ILE A 137 20.73 -14.84 4.23
C ILE A 137 19.59 -14.45 5.19
N VAL A 138 19.83 -14.52 6.49
CA VAL A 138 18.82 -14.27 7.53
C VAL A 138 19.07 -12.92 8.19
N PHE A 139 18.05 -12.05 8.22
CA PHE A 139 18.14 -10.73 8.83
C PHE A 139 18.08 -10.78 10.36
N ASP A 140 17.11 -11.54 10.90
CA ASP A 140 16.88 -11.65 12.34
C ASP A 140 17.82 -12.70 12.97
N GLU A 141 18.71 -12.26 13.84
CA GLU A 141 19.68 -13.14 14.52
C GLU A 141 19.02 -14.11 15.54
N SER A 142 17.74 -13.89 15.87
CA SER A 142 16.98 -14.79 16.74
C SER A 142 16.49 -16.06 16.03
N VAL A 143 16.53 -16.08 14.69
CA VAL A 143 16.15 -17.23 13.88
C VAL A 143 17.07 -18.42 14.17
N THR A 144 16.48 -19.55 14.45
CA THR A 144 17.22 -20.80 14.67
C THR A 144 17.45 -21.52 13.36
N LEU A 145 18.69 -21.61 12.93
CA LEU A 145 19.07 -22.34 11.73
C LEU A 145 19.00 -23.86 11.95
N SER A 146 18.60 -24.60 10.92
CA SER A 146 18.63 -26.08 10.96
C SER A 146 20.07 -26.57 11.14
N LYS A 147 20.25 -27.62 11.94
CA LYS A 147 21.59 -28.23 12.20
C LYS A 147 22.30 -28.75 10.95
N GLU A 148 21.53 -29.07 9.92
CA GLU A 148 22.03 -29.60 8.63
C GLU A 148 22.25 -28.46 7.60
N ASP A 149 22.02 -27.20 7.99
CA ASP A 149 22.09 -26.07 7.10
C ASP A 149 23.49 -25.44 7.09
N ASN A 150 24.23 -25.68 6.04
CA ASN A 150 25.58 -25.14 5.77
C ASN A 150 25.56 -24.07 4.66
N THR A 151 24.38 -23.72 4.15
CA THR A 151 24.20 -22.78 3.05
C THR A 151 23.66 -21.43 3.51
N THR A 152 23.17 -21.32 4.74
CA THR A 152 22.60 -20.10 5.28
C THR A 152 23.63 -19.33 6.10
N LEU A 153 23.62 -17.99 5.95
CA LEU A 153 24.39 -17.04 6.74
C LEU A 153 23.45 -16.09 7.47
N TYR A 154 23.85 -15.60 8.64
CA TYR A 154 23.22 -14.40 9.19
C TYR A 154 23.71 -13.15 8.45
N PHE A 155 22.87 -12.13 8.40
CA PHE A 155 23.19 -10.88 7.70
C PHE A 155 24.44 -10.18 8.24
N LYS A 156 24.70 -10.28 9.54
CA LYS A 156 25.95 -9.79 10.13
C LYS A 156 27.20 -10.46 9.55
N ASP A 157 27.14 -11.79 9.32
CA ASP A 157 28.25 -12.56 8.75
C ASP A 157 28.41 -12.27 7.25
N PHE A 158 27.27 -12.04 6.55
CA PHE A 158 27.24 -11.58 5.17
C PHE A 158 27.91 -10.20 5.02
N ILE A 159 27.52 -9.19 5.83
CA ILE A 159 28.13 -7.86 5.83
C ILE A 159 29.62 -7.93 6.19
N GLN A 160 29.99 -8.79 7.17
CA GLN A 160 31.38 -8.94 7.59
C GLN A 160 32.29 -9.31 6.42
N ARG A 161 31.81 -10.10 5.45
CA ARG A 161 32.58 -10.46 4.24
C ARG A 161 32.86 -9.25 3.34
N GLY A 162 31.99 -8.24 3.37
CA GLY A 162 32.16 -7.02 2.58
C GLY A 162 32.91 -5.88 3.28
N LYS A 163 33.18 -5.99 4.58
CA LYS A 163 33.80 -4.89 5.37
C LYS A 163 35.22 -4.51 4.92
N GLU A 164 36.00 -5.46 4.43
CA GLU A 164 37.32 -5.20 3.94
C GLU A 164 37.35 -4.47 2.59
N LEU A 165 36.18 -4.31 1.96
CA LEU A 165 35.96 -3.60 0.68
C LEU A 165 36.92 -4.05 -0.45
N GLN A 166 37.26 -5.34 -0.48
CA GLN A 166 38.20 -5.93 -1.45
C GLN A 166 37.76 -5.72 -2.92
N HIS A 167 36.47 -5.57 -3.15
CA HIS A 167 35.89 -5.37 -4.48
C HIS A 167 35.49 -3.91 -4.76
N GLN A 168 35.91 -2.94 -3.93
CA GLN A 168 35.42 -1.56 -4.00
C GLN A 168 35.64 -0.91 -5.38
N GLU A 169 36.78 -1.13 -6.03
CA GLU A 169 37.05 -0.60 -7.37
C GLU A 169 36.07 -1.17 -8.39
N LYS A 170 35.74 -2.47 -8.28
CA LYS A 170 34.75 -3.11 -9.16
C LYS A 170 33.33 -2.62 -8.89
N VAL A 171 32.96 -2.44 -7.63
CA VAL A 171 31.66 -1.82 -7.27
C VAL A 171 31.57 -0.42 -7.89
N GLU A 172 32.63 0.39 -7.78
CA GLU A 172 32.64 1.74 -8.36
C GLU A 172 32.55 1.73 -9.88
N GLU A 173 33.17 0.77 -10.57
CA GLU A 173 33.01 0.58 -11.99
C GLU A 173 31.55 0.23 -12.35
N LEU A 174 30.95 -0.71 -11.62
CA LEU A 174 29.59 -1.20 -11.90
C LEU A 174 28.53 -0.10 -11.73
N TYR A 175 28.52 0.65 -10.65
CA TYR A 175 27.51 1.70 -10.51
C TYR A 175 27.77 2.88 -11.46
N ARG A 176 29.02 3.16 -11.88
CA ARG A 176 29.30 4.18 -12.91
C ARG A 176 28.83 3.76 -14.31
N THR A 177 28.82 2.46 -14.59
CA THR A 177 28.39 1.90 -15.88
C THR A 177 26.93 1.47 -15.91
N ALA A 178 26.19 1.63 -14.80
CA ALA A 178 24.77 1.35 -14.77
C ALA A 178 24.00 2.28 -15.71
N SER A 179 23.18 1.69 -16.57
CA SER A 179 22.38 2.40 -17.57
C SER A 179 20.93 2.58 -17.09
N ASN A 180 20.30 3.66 -17.57
CA ASN A 180 18.86 3.86 -17.37
C ASN A 180 17.99 2.73 -17.93
N ASP A 181 18.51 1.97 -18.90
CA ASP A 181 17.83 0.81 -19.50
C ASP A 181 18.04 -0.50 -18.73
N ASP A 182 19.00 -0.56 -17.81
CA ASP A 182 19.23 -1.74 -16.98
C ASP A 182 18.03 -1.97 -16.05
N LEU A 183 17.61 -3.25 -15.93
CA LEU A 183 16.61 -3.64 -14.94
C LEU A 183 17.19 -3.52 -13.53
N CYS A 184 16.40 -2.95 -12.62
CA CYS A 184 16.75 -2.90 -11.20
C CYS A 184 15.78 -3.72 -10.33
N ASN A 185 14.51 -3.84 -10.74
CA ASN A 185 13.51 -4.66 -10.05
C ASN A 185 12.67 -5.49 -11.02
N ILE A 186 12.20 -6.63 -10.52
CA ILE A 186 11.08 -7.37 -11.09
C ILE A 186 10.07 -7.58 -9.96
N LEU A 187 8.93 -6.91 -10.02
CA LEU A 187 7.89 -7.01 -9.00
C LEU A 187 6.79 -7.95 -9.46
N TYR A 188 6.62 -9.07 -8.74
CA TYR A 188 5.58 -10.04 -9.05
C TYR A 188 4.23 -9.60 -8.49
N THR A 189 3.26 -9.43 -9.39
CA THR A 189 1.88 -9.09 -9.04
C THR A 189 1.00 -10.32 -9.14
N SER A 190 0.11 -10.52 -8.16
CA SER A 190 -0.91 -11.55 -8.22
C SER A 190 -2.00 -11.12 -9.18
N GLY A 191 -2.00 -11.65 -10.39
CA GLY A 191 -3.12 -11.47 -11.31
C GLY A 191 -4.40 -12.07 -10.73
N THR A 192 -5.54 -11.45 -11.01
CA THR A 192 -6.87 -11.98 -10.61
C THR A 192 -7.24 -13.29 -11.31
N THR A 193 -6.49 -13.67 -12.36
CA THR A 193 -6.86 -14.74 -13.29
C THR A 193 -5.79 -15.82 -13.53
N GLY A 194 -4.69 -15.87 -12.77
CA GLY A 194 -3.64 -16.85 -13.03
C GLY A 194 -2.36 -16.66 -12.24
N ASP A 195 -1.28 -17.25 -12.71
CA ASP A 195 0.06 -17.18 -12.12
C ASP A 195 0.55 -15.73 -12.01
N SER A 196 1.35 -15.47 -10.97
CA SER A 196 1.98 -14.18 -10.75
C SER A 196 2.84 -13.75 -11.94
N LYS A 197 2.80 -12.46 -12.29
CA LYS A 197 3.55 -11.88 -13.40
C LYS A 197 4.59 -10.90 -12.86
N GLY A 198 5.82 -11.03 -13.30
CA GLY A 198 6.92 -10.15 -12.90
C GLY A 198 6.95 -8.88 -13.75
N VAL A 199 6.58 -7.74 -13.18
CA VAL A 199 6.66 -6.42 -13.83
C VAL A 199 8.11 -5.97 -13.86
N MET A 200 8.64 -5.69 -15.05
CA MET A 200 10.02 -5.25 -15.25
C MET A 200 10.15 -3.75 -15.04
N LEU A 201 11.03 -3.33 -14.14
CA LEU A 201 11.30 -1.93 -13.83
C LEU A 201 12.79 -1.61 -13.97
N THR A 202 13.08 -0.51 -14.69
CA THR A 202 14.44 -0.05 -14.98
C THR A 202 14.84 1.13 -14.10
N TYR A 203 16.14 1.42 -14.01
CA TYR A 203 16.64 2.62 -13.32
C TYR A 203 16.06 3.90 -13.91
N GLY A 204 15.93 3.99 -15.25
CA GLY A 204 15.38 5.16 -15.92
C GLY A 204 13.92 5.42 -15.59
N GLN A 205 13.12 4.37 -15.39
CA GLN A 205 11.73 4.51 -14.95
C GLN A 205 11.64 5.05 -13.52
N TYR A 206 12.50 4.58 -12.60
CA TYR A 206 12.60 5.14 -11.25
C TYR A 206 13.01 6.61 -11.30
N GLU A 207 14.04 6.96 -12.08
CA GLU A 207 14.47 8.34 -12.23
C GLU A 207 13.34 9.24 -12.73
N ALA A 208 12.62 8.83 -13.77
CA ALA A 208 11.47 9.56 -14.30
C ALA A 208 10.37 9.74 -13.24
N ALA A 209 10.06 8.68 -12.48
CA ALA A 209 9.08 8.74 -11.41
C ALA A 209 9.51 9.68 -10.26
N LEU A 210 10.78 9.64 -9.84
CA LEU A 210 11.32 10.54 -8.82
C LEU A 210 11.23 12.01 -9.26
N ILE A 211 11.48 12.30 -10.54
CA ILE A 211 11.37 13.64 -11.11
C ILE A 211 9.92 14.10 -11.12
N ALA A 212 9.02 13.30 -11.69
CA ALA A 212 7.61 13.64 -11.85
C ALA A 212 6.92 13.85 -10.49
N ASN A 213 7.12 12.91 -9.55
CA ASN A 213 6.48 12.98 -8.23
C ASN A 213 6.99 14.15 -7.36
N THR A 214 8.23 14.61 -7.55
CA THR A 214 8.76 15.79 -6.84
C THR A 214 7.89 17.03 -7.03
N LYS A 215 7.15 17.14 -8.14
CA LYS A 215 6.33 18.30 -8.46
C LYS A 215 4.96 18.32 -7.78
N CYS A 216 4.41 17.13 -7.50
CA CYS A 216 3.11 17.00 -6.84
C CYS A 216 3.23 16.73 -5.34
N VAL A 217 4.30 16.07 -4.90
CA VAL A 217 4.50 15.63 -3.52
C VAL A 217 5.74 16.30 -2.92
N PRO A 218 5.60 17.49 -2.28
CA PRO A 218 6.73 18.32 -1.84
C PRO A 218 7.32 17.81 -0.51
N VAL A 219 8.02 16.68 -0.55
CA VAL A 219 8.87 16.20 0.55
C VAL A 219 10.19 16.97 0.57
N THR A 220 10.67 17.29 1.76
CA THR A 220 11.93 17.99 2.00
C THR A 220 12.85 17.20 2.92
N ASP A 221 14.09 17.66 3.07
CA ASP A 221 15.08 17.07 3.97
C ASP A 221 14.78 17.29 5.47
N THR A 222 13.77 18.08 5.80
CA THR A 222 13.30 18.26 7.18
C THR A 222 12.14 17.30 7.54
N ASP A 223 11.61 16.58 6.55
CA ASP A 223 10.52 15.66 6.76
C ASP A 223 10.97 14.36 7.42
N ARG A 224 10.08 13.83 8.26
CA ARG A 224 10.17 12.50 8.87
C ARG A 224 9.04 11.65 8.29
N VAL A 225 9.40 10.64 7.55
CA VAL A 225 8.50 9.85 6.72
C VAL A 225 8.27 8.49 7.36
N MET A 226 7.06 8.22 7.82
CA MET A 226 6.67 6.90 8.29
C MET A 226 6.51 5.95 7.10
N SER A 227 7.21 4.83 7.15
CA SER A 227 7.15 3.74 6.19
C SER A 227 6.55 2.50 6.88
N PHE A 228 5.29 2.16 6.57
CA PHE A 228 4.59 1.04 7.20
C PHE A 228 3.90 0.10 6.20
N LEU A 229 3.64 0.55 4.98
CA LEU A 229 3.22 -0.35 3.92
C LEU A 229 4.43 -1.20 3.48
N PRO A 230 4.21 -2.41 2.95
CA PRO A 230 5.34 -3.29 2.59
C PRO A 230 6.23 -2.67 1.50
N PHE A 231 7.56 -2.67 1.71
CA PHE A 231 8.56 -2.31 0.67
C PHE A 231 8.47 -3.21 -0.57
N THR A 232 7.82 -4.36 -0.44
CA THR A 232 7.49 -5.26 -1.54
C THR A 232 6.52 -4.61 -2.53
N HIS A 233 5.64 -3.73 -2.04
CA HIS A 233 4.67 -3.04 -2.90
C HIS A 233 5.27 -1.78 -3.50
N ILE A 234 5.04 -1.57 -4.81
CA ILE A 234 5.63 -0.45 -5.55
C ILE A 234 5.30 0.92 -4.94
N PHE A 235 4.11 1.10 -4.36
CA PHE A 235 3.70 2.37 -3.78
C PHE A 235 4.61 2.77 -2.62
N GLU A 236 4.86 1.89 -1.66
CA GLU A 236 5.75 2.16 -0.54
C GLU A 236 7.20 2.28 -0.98
N ARG A 237 7.65 1.39 -1.87
CA ARG A 237 9.01 1.40 -2.42
C ARG A 237 9.32 2.72 -3.12
N ALA A 238 8.47 3.16 -4.04
CA ALA A 238 8.64 4.43 -4.76
C ALA A 238 8.55 5.64 -3.83
N TRP A 239 7.66 5.60 -2.84
CA TRP A 239 7.52 6.62 -1.80
C TRP A 239 8.77 6.74 -0.94
N ALA A 240 9.30 5.63 -0.44
CA ALA A 240 10.55 5.61 0.33
C ALA A 240 11.73 6.14 -0.50
N TYR A 241 11.86 5.71 -1.76
CA TYR A 241 12.96 6.16 -2.63
C TYR A 241 12.83 7.65 -3.01
N LEU A 242 11.61 8.14 -3.23
CA LEU A 242 11.37 9.58 -3.40
C LEU A 242 11.83 10.35 -2.16
N SER A 243 11.43 9.91 -0.99
CA SER A 243 11.75 10.55 0.28
C SER A 243 13.28 10.56 0.55
N LEU A 244 13.93 9.41 0.32
CA LEU A 244 15.40 9.32 0.39
C LEU A 244 16.08 10.26 -0.61
N SER A 245 15.54 10.39 -1.84
CA SER A 245 16.09 11.30 -2.86
C SER A 245 15.99 12.78 -2.49
N LYS A 246 15.20 13.11 -1.46
CA LYS A 246 15.04 14.46 -0.91
C LYS A 246 15.84 14.68 0.39
N GLY A 247 16.54 13.67 0.88
CA GLY A 247 17.25 13.73 2.15
C GLY A 247 16.35 13.65 3.37
N ALA A 248 15.09 13.23 3.20
CA ALA A 248 14.17 13.01 4.31
C ALA A 248 14.55 11.78 5.13
N GLN A 249 14.23 11.80 6.41
CA GLN A 249 14.42 10.67 7.32
C GLN A 249 13.28 9.65 7.13
N ILE A 250 13.61 8.38 6.91
CA ILE A 250 12.64 7.28 6.88
C ILE A 250 12.54 6.66 8.28
N ILE A 251 11.32 6.51 8.77
CA ILE A 251 10.99 5.79 10.01
C ILE A 251 10.38 4.46 9.59
N ILE A 252 11.05 3.36 9.88
CA ILE A 252 10.67 2.01 9.44
C ILE A 252 9.79 1.37 10.51
N ASN A 253 8.51 1.14 10.18
CA ASN A 253 7.60 0.36 11.01
C ASN A 253 7.60 -1.10 10.52
N THR A 254 8.18 -1.99 11.30
CA THR A 254 8.34 -3.41 10.93
C THR A 254 7.01 -4.15 10.97
N ASN A 255 6.23 -3.96 12.03
CA ASN A 255 4.93 -4.62 12.19
C ASN A 255 3.78 -3.65 11.88
N PRO A 256 3.01 -3.85 10.79
CA PRO A 256 1.90 -2.96 10.43
C PRO A 256 0.81 -2.83 11.50
N LYS A 257 0.70 -3.79 12.44
CA LYS A 257 -0.26 -3.72 13.54
C LYS A 257 0.08 -2.64 14.56
N ASP A 258 1.36 -2.28 14.67
CA ASP A 258 1.87 -1.31 15.65
C ASP A 258 1.88 0.13 15.13
N ILE A 259 1.34 0.37 13.94
CA ILE A 259 1.40 1.68 13.27
C ILE A 259 0.90 2.83 14.18
N LEU A 260 -0.20 2.67 14.90
CA LEU A 260 -0.73 3.73 15.78
C LEU A 260 0.17 4.02 16.97
N ILE A 261 0.92 3.02 17.45
CA ILE A 261 1.93 3.18 18.52
C ILE A 261 3.13 3.92 17.94
N SER A 262 3.66 3.44 16.82
CA SER A 262 4.81 4.04 16.13
C SER A 262 4.57 5.50 15.75
N LEU A 263 3.37 5.86 15.27
CA LEU A 263 3.00 7.24 14.98
C LEU A 263 3.08 8.15 16.20
N LYS A 264 2.63 7.66 17.37
CA LYS A 264 2.66 8.43 18.64
C LYS A 264 4.08 8.55 19.23
N GLU A 265 4.94 7.57 18.98
CA GLU A 265 6.31 7.57 19.47
C GLU A 265 7.22 8.45 18.61
N THR A 266 6.99 8.49 17.29
CA THR A 266 7.92 9.10 16.35
C THR A 266 7.45 10.41 15.73
N HIS A 267 6.16 10.72 15.81
CA HIS A 267 5.55 11.95 15.28
C HIS A 267 5.98 12.29 13.84
N PRO A 268 5.71 11.43 12.84
CA PRO A 268 6.12 11.70 11.47
C PRO A 268 5.37 12.91 10.89
N THR A 269 5.99 13.56 9.90
CA THR A 269 5.39 14.65 9.13
C THR A 269 4.67 14.15 7.88
N CYS A 270 5.13 13.02 7.33
CA CYS A 270 4.61 12.42 6.10
C CYS A 270 4.41 10.91 6.26
N MET A 271 3.44 10.36 5.53
CA MET A 271 3.20 8.92 5.48
C MET A 271 2.40 8.57 4.23
N SER A 272 2.85 7.58 3.43
CA SER A 272 1.98 6.93 2.45
C SER A 272 0.92 6.09 3.17
N SER A 273 -0.27 6.00 2.60
CA SER A 273 -1.35 5.26 3.26
C SER A 273 -2.32 4.64 2.26
N VAL A 274 -3.15 3.76 2.76
CA VAL A 274 -4.26 3.14 2.02
C VAL A 274 -5.60 3.55 2.64
N PRO A 275 -6.71 3.52 1.91
CA PRO A 275 -8.03 3.88 2.44
C PRO A 275 -8.39 3.20 3.76
N ARG A 276 -8.04 1.92 3.92
CA ARG A 276 -8.31 1.15 5.15
C ARG A 276 -7.71 1.76 6.41
N PHE A 277 -6.58 2.44 6.31
CA PHE A 277 -6.00 3.17 7.44
C PHE A 277 -6.93 4.32 7.86
N TRP A 278 -7.41 5.11 6.91
CA TRP A 278 -8.28 6.26 7.18
C TRP A 278 -9.69 5.84 7.64
N GLU A 279 -10.21 4.71 7.14
CA GLU A 279 -11.44 4.10 7.64
C GLU A 279 -11.35 3.79 9.14
N LYS A 280 -10.26 3.15 9.56
CA LYS A 280 -10.00 2.87 10.99
C LYS A 280 -9.87 4.14 11.81
N VAL A 281 -9.17 5.16 11.28
CA VAL A 281 -9.05 6.46 11.95
C VAL A 281 -10.42 7.13 12.08
N TYR A 282 -11.20 7.16 11.02
CA TYR A 282 -12.55 7.73 11.00
C TYR A 282 -13.47 7.06 12.04
N ASN A 283 -13.52 5.73 12.02
CA ASN A 283 -14.34 4.96 12.95
C ASN A 283 -13.89 5.16 14.41
N GLY A 284 -12.60 5.08 14.69
CA GLY A 284 -12.09 5.27 16.06
C GLY A 284 -12.28 6.70 16.61
N VAL A 285 -12.22 7.73 15.76
CA VAL A 285 -12.53 9.10 16.16
C VAL A 285 -14.03 9.26 16.43
N ASN A 286 -14.90 8.72 15.58
CA ASN A 286 -16.35 8.79 15.77
C ASN A 286 -16.80 8.06 17.05
N GLU A 287 -16.30 6.86 17.31
CA GLU A 287 -16.56 6.11 18.53
C GLU A 287 -16.19 6.90 19.79
N LYS A 288 -14.99 7.51 19.79
CA LYS A 288 -14.53 8.33 20.92
C LYS A 288 -15.39 9.58 21.12
N ILE A 289 -15.93 10.15 20.05
CA ILE A 289 -16.82 11.30 20.14
C ILE A 289 -18.21 10.89 20.63
N GLU A 290 -18.75 9.76 20.19
CA GLU A 290 -20.05 9.25 20.64
C GLU A 290 -20.04 8.93 22.15
N SER A 291 -18.91 8.48 22.69
CA SER A 291 -18.73 8.24 24.13
C SER A 291 -18.52 9.52 24.97
N ALA A 292 -18.33 10.68 24.30
CA ALA A 292 -18.11 11.96 24.97
C ALA A 292 -19.44 12.62 25.40
N SER A 293 -19.36 13.65 26.25
CA SER A 293 -20.55 14.42 26.68
C SER A 293 -21.24 15.10 25.48
N ALA A 294 -22.56 15.32 25.55
CA ALA A 294 -23.34 15.97 24.50
C ALA A 294 -22.78 17.34 24.08
N ILE A 295 -22.18 18.08 25.03
CA ILE A 295 -21.54 19.37 24.75
C ILE A 295 -20.27 19.15 23.88
N GLN A 296 -19.43 18.20 24.25
CA GLN A 296 -18.21 17.88 23.51
C GLN A 296 -18.56 17.38 22.10
N GLN A 297 -19.58 16.54 21.95
CA GLN A 297 -20.07 16.11 20.66
C GLN A 297 -20.50 17.28 19.77
N LYS A 298 -21.27 18.25 20.32
CA LYS A 298 -21.70 19.45 19.58
C LYS A 298 -20.51 20.30 19.14
N ILE A 299 -19.54 20.53 20.04
CA ILE A 299 -18.34 21.32 19.74
C ILE A 299 -17.52 20.64 18.64
N PHE A 300 -17.33 19.32 18.72
CA PHE A 300 -16.57 18.59 17.70
C PHE A 300 -17.27 18.59 16.33
N LYS A 301 -18.59 18.32 16.30
CA LYS A 301 -19.37 18.38 15.06
C LYS A 301 -19.31 19.77 14.41
N HIS A 302 -19.37 20.82 15.24
CA HIS A 302 -19.20 22.19 14.76
C HIS A 302 -17.80 22.43 14.19
N ALA A 303 -16.74 21.98 14.88
CA ALA A 303 -15.36 22.09 14.41
C ALA A 303 -15.15 21.36 13.07
N LEU A 304 -15.71 20.15 12.90
CA LEU A 304 -15.67 19.42 11.62
C LEU A 304 -16.44 20.17 10.52
N SER A 305 -17.60 20.73 10.81
CA SER A 305 -18.37 21.51 9.84
C SER A 305 -17.61 22.74 9.36
N VAL A 306 -16.97 23.46 10.28
CA VAL A 306 -16.11 24.63 9.94
C VAL A 306 -14.88 24.18 9.16
N GLY A 307 -14.22 23.09 9.57
CA GLY A 307 -13.09 22.51 8.85
C GLY A 307 -13.46 22.08 7.42
N LYS A 308 -14.57 21.37 7.24
CA LYS A 308 -15.11 21.02 5.92
C LYS A 308 -15.35 22.29 5.09
N LYS A 309 -16.06 23.25 5.64
CA LYS A 309 -16.36 24.50 4.91
C LYS A 309 -15.08 25.21 4.47
N HIS A 310 -14.09 25.32 5.36
CA HIS A 310 -12.82 25.98 5.08
C HIS A 310 -12.01 25.23 4.03
N ASN A 311 -11.76 23.93 4.23
CA ASN A 311 -10.83 23.16 3.41
C ASN A 311 -11.48 22.61 2.12
N ILE A 312 -12.75 22.15 2.19
CA ILE A 312 -13.43 21.53 1.03
C ILE A 312 -14.29 22.52 0.25
N ASP A 313 -15.12 23.38 0.91
CA ASP A 313 -16.00 24.24 0.14
C ASP A 313 -15.28 25.48 -0.44
N TYR A 314 -14.11 25.84 0.13
CA TYR A 314 -13.29 26.95 -0.35
C TYR A 314 -11.94 26.52 -0.91
N LEU A 315 -11.00 26.01 -0.07
CA LEU A 315 -9.61 25.79 -0.49
C LEU A 315 -9.50 24.76 -1.63
N SER A 316 -10.20 23.63 -1.53
CA SER A 316 -10.18 22.62 -2.59
C SER A 316 -10.72 23.14 -3.93
N LYS A 317 -11.53 24.19 -3.90
CA LYS A 317 -12.07 24.87 -5.10
C LYS A 317 -11.24 26.08 -5.54
N GLY A 318 -10.04 26.26 -4.98
CA GLY A 318 -9.17 27.40 -5.28
C GLY A 318 -9.72 28.77 -4.81
N LYS A 319 -10.69 28.77 -3.88
CA LYS A 319 -11.33 29.99 -3.37
C LYS A 319 -10.72 30.39 -2.02
N THR A 320 -10.57 31.69 -1.78
CA THR A 320 -10.14 32.21 -0.48
C THR A 320 -11.32 32.23 0.49
N PRO A 321 -11.23 31.55 1.66
CA PRO A 321 -12.29 31.60 2.66
C PRO A 321 -12.47 33.04 3.21
N PRO A 322 -13.72 33.46 3.52
CA PRO A 322 -14.00 34.74 4.17
C PRO A 322 -13.23 34.90 5.50
N LEU A 323 -12.89 36.15 5.87
CA LEU A 323 -12.07 36.42 7.07
C LEU A 323 -12.69 35.81 8.34
N ALA A 324 -13.99 35.94 8.54
CA ALA A 324 -14.70 35.37 9.70
C ALA A 324 -14.51 33.85 9.76
N LEU A 325 -14.67 33.13 8.63
CA LEU A 325 -14.48 31.67 8.57
C LEU A 325 -13.02 31.29 8.85
N ARG A 326 -12.06 32.06 8.35
CA ARG A 326 -10.62 31.82 8.61
C ARG A 326 -10.29 31.97 10.10
N LEU A 327 -10.81 33.02 10.75
CA LEU A 327 -10.58 33.23 12.19
C LEU A 327 -11.23 32.11 13.04
N GLU A 328 -12.46 31.74 12.70
CA GLU A 328 -13.16 30.65 13.36
C GLU A 328 -12.44 29.32 13.17
N TYR A 329 -12.05 28.99 11.94
CA TYR A 329 -11.27 27.78 11.63
C TYR A 329 -9.94 27.76 12.40
N ASN A 330 -9.19 28.87 12.43
CA ASN A 330 -7.92 28.94 13.14
C ASN A 330 -8.09 28.67 14.65
N LEU A 331 -9.15 29.23 15.26
CA LEU A 331 -9.46 28.97 16.68
C LEU A 331 -9.79 27.49 16.92
N LEU A 332 -10.72 26.92 16.14
CA LEU A 332 -11.14 25.53 16.29
C LEU A 332 -10.04 24.55 15.90
N ASN A 333 -9.22 24.88 14.91
CA ASN A 333 -8.05 24.10 14.55
C ASN A 333 -7.05 24.04 15.71
N LYS A 334 -6.72 25.17 16.33
CA LYS A 334 -5.79 25.24 17.46
C LYS A 334 -6.32 24.52 18.72
N THR A 335 -7.61 24.59 18.98
CA THR A 335 -8.20 24.12 20.23
C THR A 335 -8.78 22.71 20.18
N ILE A 336 -9.30 22.28 19.03
CA ILE A 336 -10.03 21.01 18.85
C ILE A 336 -9.35 20.10 17.84
N LEU A 337 -9.23 20.53 16.56
CA LEU A 337 -8.79 19.64 15.47
C LEU A 337 -7.32 19.22 15.63
N SER A 338 -6.45 20.12 16.11
CA SER A 338 -5.05 19.77 16.42
C SER A 338 -4.92 18.68 17.49
N LYS A 339 -5.86 18.63 18.45
CA LYS A 339 -5.85 17.59 19.49
C LYS A 339 -6.14 16.22 18.88
N VAL A 340 -7.07 16.15 17.92
CA VAL A 340 -7.35 14.91 17.18
C VAL A 340 -6.10 14.43 16.45
N ARG A 341 -5.46 15.31 15.68
CA ARG A 341 -4.22 14.96 14.96
C ARG A 341 -3.11 14.51 15.91
N LYS A 342 -2.91 15.21 17.03
CA LYS A 342 -1.92 14.82 18.05
C LYS A 342 -2.19 13.46 18.68
N GLN A 343 -3.47 13.11 18.90
CA GLN A 343 -3.83 11.77 19.40
C GLN A 343 -3.53 10.66 18.40
N LEU A 344 -3.48 10.98 17.10
CA LEU A 344 -3.04 10.08 16.04
C LEU A 344 -1.51 10.06 15.86
N GLY A 345 -0.76 10.93 16.56
CA GLY A 345 0.68 11.08 16.43
C GLY A 345 1.10 12.16 15.43
N PHE A 346 0.18 12.79 14.72
CA PHE A 346 0.48 13.84 13.74
C PHE A 346 0.55 15.22 14.40
N THR A 347 1.73 15.60 14.87
CA THR A 347 1.95 16.90 15.53
C THR A 347 2.17 18.03 14.52
N GLU A 348 2.91 17.75 13.47
CA GLU A 348 3.26 18.68 12.39
C GLU A 348 3.03 18.00 11.02
N PRO A 349 1.75 17.72 10.67
CA PRO A 349 1.45 16.99 9.43
C PRO A 349 1.82 17.82 8.19
N ASN A 350 2.51 17.20 7.24
CA ASN A 350 2.85 17.79 5.95
C ASN A 350 1.96 17.20 4.84
N ILE A 351 2.19 15.93 4.42
CA ILE A 351 1.44 15.28 3.35
C ILE A 351 1.23 13.79 3.61
N PHE A 352 0.07 13.30 3.14
CA PHE A 352 -0.34 11.91 3.30
C PHE A 352 -0.88 11.35 1.98
N PRO A 353 0.01 10.93 1.05
CA PRO A 353 -0.42 10.25 -0.18
C PRO A 353 -1.25 9.01 0.14
N THR A 354 -2.43 8.89 -0.50
CA THR A 354 -3.36 7.78 -0.27
C THR A 354 -3.76 7.17 -1.61
N ALA A 355 -3.49 5.87 -1.78
CA ALA A 355 -3.73 5.15 -3.02
C ALA A 355 -3.97 3.64 -2.78
N GLY A 356 -4.06 2.85 -3.85
CA GLY A 356 -4.15 1.39 -3.82
C GLY A 356 -5.56 0.81 -3.79
N ALA A 357 -6.55 1.59 -3.36
CA ALA A 357 -7.98 1.28 -3.45
C ALA A 357 -8.78 2.60 -3.48
N ARG A 358 -10.07 2.49 -3.78
CA ARG A 358 -10.98 3.64 -3.74
C ARG A 358 -11.20 4.10 -2.30
N ILE A 359 -11.17 5.41 -2.05
CA ILE A 359 -11.55 5.99 -0.76
C ILE A 359 -12.99 6.52 -0.82
N SER A 360 -13.71 6.40 0.31
CA SER A 360 -15.04 7.01 0.44
C SER A 360 -14.92 8.53 0.46
N PRO A 361 -15.75 9.27 -0.30
CA PRO A 361 -15.81 10.73 -0.25
C PRO A 361 -16.05 11.27 1.16
N GLU A 362 -16.80 10.56 1.99
CA GLU A 362 -17.04 10.96 3.38
C GLU A 362 -15.76 10.95 4.21
N ILE A 363 -14.95 9.90 4.06
CA ILE A 363 -13.66 9.76 4.77
C ILE A 363 -12.66 10.80 4.27
N GLU A 364 -12.59 11.01 2.95
CA GLU A 364 -11.74 12.03 2.35
C GLU A 364 -12.07 13.43 2.89
N ILE A 365 -13.36 13.79 2.90
CA ILE A 365 -13.84 15.05 3.49
C ILE A 365 -13.47 15.15 4.97
N PHE A 366 -13.65 14.07 5.74
CA PHE A 366 -13.31 14.05 7.16
C PHE A 366 -11.81 14.31 7.39
N VAL A 367 -10.93 13.64 6.64
CA VAL A 367 -9.47 13.78 6.78
C VAL A 367 -9.04 15.22 6.50
N HIS A 368 -9.56 15.83 5.44
CA HIS A 368 -9.32 17.25 5.15
C HIS A 368 -9.94 18.16 6.20
N ALA A 369 -11.15 17.86 6.70
CA ALA A 369 -11.82 18.67 7.71
C ALA A 369 -11.04 18.72 9.04
N ILE A 370 -10.36 17.64 9.43
CA ILE A 370 -9.48 17.65 10.61
C ILE A 370 -8.11 18.30 10.34
N GLY A 371 -7.86 18.81 9.12
CA GLY A 371 -6.66 19.56 8.75
C GLY A 371 -5.46 18.67 8.43
N ILE A 372 -5.68 17.53 7.79
CA ILE A 372 -4.65 16.65 7.22
C ILE A 372 -4.69 16.79 5.69
N ASP A 373 -3.56 17.10 5.07
CA ASP A 373 -3.39 17.16 3.63
C ASP A 373 -3.24 15.74 3.06
N MET A 374 -4.37 15.08 2.84
CA MET A 374 -4.41 13.82 2.13
C MET A 374 -4.35 14.08 0.64
N LEU A 375 -3.43 13.42 -0.06
CA LEU A 375 -3.30 13.51 -1.51
C LEU A 375 -3.80 12.20 -2.12
N ALA A 376 -5.02 12.24 -2.67
CA ALA A 376 -5.55 11.08 -3.39
C ALA A 376 -4.72 10.82 -4.65
N GLY A 377 -4.46 9.55 -4.94
CA GLY A 377 -3.67 9.16 -6.10
C GLY A 377 -4.05 7.80 -6.67
N TYR A 378 -3.68 7.59 -7.91
CA TYR A 378 -3.84 6.35 -8.63
C TYR A 378 -2.53 5.90 -9.26
N GLY A 379 -2.34 4.59 -9.28
CA GLY A 379 -1.23 3.98 -9.97
C GLY A 379 -1.19 2.47 -9.88
N LEU A 380 -0.25 1.90 -10.61
CA LEU A 380 -0.05 0.47 -10.79
C LEU A 380 1.42 0.13 -10.57
N THR A 381 1.72 -1.15 -10.40
CA THR A 381 3.11 -1.61 -10.46
C THR A 381 3.71 -1.31 -11.83
N GLU A 382 2.93 -1.48 -12.87
CA GLU A 382 3.28 -1.24 -14.27
C GLU A 382 3.53 0.23 -14.63
N SER A 383 3.07 1.18 -13.80
CA SER A 383 3.32 2.62 -13.96
C SER A 383 4.35 3.18 -12.96
N LEU A 384 5.06 2.31 -12.26
CA LEU A 384 5.99 2.67 -11.18
C LEU A 384 5.32 3.58 -10.13
N ALA A 385 4.24 3.08 -9.56
CA ALA A 385 3.37 3.63 -8.53
C ALA A 385 2.40 4.71 -8.99
N THR A 386 2.84 5.82 -9.59
CA THR A 386 1.99 6.99 -9.77
C THR A 386 1.59 7.21 -11.21
N VAL A 387 0.30 7.31 -11.49
CA VAL A 387 -0.31 7.75 -12.75
C VAL A 387 -0.83 9.18 -12.60
N SER A 388 -1.59 9.40 -11.54
CA SER A 388 -2.15 10.71 -11.21
C SER A 388 -2.18 10.90 -9.70
N CYS A 389 -2.16 12.13 -9.24
CA CYS A 389 -2.33 12.46 -7.83
C CYS A 389 -2.79 13.91 -7.65
N ASP A 390 -3.38 14.19 -6.49
CA ASP A 390 -3.59 15.55 -6.04
C ASP A 390 -2.26 16.25 -5.76
N HIS A 391 -2.23 17.56 -5.92
CA HIS A 391 -1.05 18.37 -5.64
C HIS A 391 -1.27 19.22 -4.39
N LYS A 392 -0.34 19.16 -3.46
CA LYS A 392 -0.43 19.98 -2.24
C LYS A 392 -0.67 21.46 -2.56
N GLY A 393 -1.69 22.03 -1.93
CA GLY A 393 -2.02 23.44 -2.06
C GLY A 393 -2.66 23.85 -3.40
N LYS A 394 -3.00 22.88 -4.26
CA LYS A 394 -3.77 23.12 -5.48
C LYS A 394 -5.23 22.72 -5.27
N PRO A 395 -6.15 23.27 -6.09
CA PRO A 395 -7.53 22.81 -6.14
C PRO A 395 -7.60 21.32 -6.48
N PHE A 396 -8.59 20.62 -5.90
CA PHE A 396 -8.90 19.22 -6.19
C PHE A 396 -10.40 18.96 -6.01
N THR A 397 -10.89 17.90 -6.62
CA THR A 397 -12.28 17.46 -6.52
C THR A 397 -12.37 16.18 -5.70
N VAL A 398 -13.14 16.19 -4.63
CA VAL A 398 -13.39 15.00 -3.82
C VAL A 398 -13.88 13.83 -4.69
N GLY A 399 -13.24 12.67 -4.53
CA GLY A 399 -13.51 11.46 -5.31
C GLY A 399 -12.74 11.37 -6.63
N SER A 400 -11.96 12.41 -7.01
CA SER A 400 -10.95 12.29 -8.08
C SER A 400 -9.72 11.55 -7.56
N VAL A 401 -8.87 11.10 -8.46
CA VAL A 401 -7.51 10.57 -8.15
C VAL A 401 -6.44 11.53 -8.67
N GLY A 402 -6.80 12.80 -8.75
CA GLY A 402 -5.94 13.91 -9.12
C GLY A 402 -5.66 14.03 -10.62
N ILE A 403 -4.67 14.86 -10.94
CA ILE A 403 -4.23 15.12 -12.31
C ILE A 403 -3.06 14.21 -12.70
N PRO A 404 -2.87 13.90 -14.01
CA PRO A 404 -1.73 13.10 -14.49
C PRO A 404 -0.40 13.70 -14.02
N ILE A 405 0.56 12.83 -13.63
CA ILE A 405 1.92 13.30 -13.35
C ILE A 405 2.61 13.73 -14.64
N GLU A 406 3.60 14.62 -14.50
CA GLU A 406 4.33 15.13 -15.65
C GLU A 406 5.04 14.02 -16.45
N GLY A 407 4.93 14.10 -17.78
CA GLY A 407 5.51 13.14 -18.70
C GLY A 407 4.67 11.90 -18.94
N LEU A 408 3.53 11.75 -18.26
CA LEU A 408 2.59 10.66 -18.48
C LEU A 408 1.39 11.14 -19.30
N GLU A 409 1.07 10.40 -20.35
CA GLU A 409 -0.11 10.60 -21.19
C GLU A 409 -1.19 9.60 -20.80
N ILE A 410 -2.42 10.09 -20.56
CA ILE A 410 -3.61 9.28 -20.26
C ILE A 410 -4.61 9.45 -21.40
N LYS A 411 -5.08 8.32 -21.94
CA LYS A 411 -6.14 8.27 -22.95
C LYS A 411 -7.28 7.38 -22.42
N ILE A 412 -8.51 7.80 -22.65
CA ILE A 412 -9.68 6.95 -22.36
C ILE A 412 -10.02 6.19 -23.64
N GLY A 413 -9.89 4.88 -23.58
CA GLY A 413 -10.14 3.96 -24.69
C GLY A 413 -11.56 3.40 -24.70
N GLU A 414 -11.73 2.27 -25.38
CA GLU A 414 -12.98 1.53 -25.41
C GLU A 414 -13.40 1.06 -24.01
N ASN A 415 -14.68 0.91 -23.75
CA ASN A 415 -15.24 0.56 -22.43
C ASN A 415 -14.78 1.50 -21.30
N ASN A 416 -14.43 2.75 -21.62
CA ASN A 416 -13.85 3.72 -20.71
C ASN A 416 -12.53 3.26 -20.07
N GLU A 417 -11.77 2.38 -20.71
CA GLU A 417 -10.48 1.92 -20.20
C GLU A 417 -9.47 3.07 -20.13
N VAL A 418 -8.77 3.14 -19.02
CA VAL A 418 -7.64 4.06 -18.82
C VAL A 418 -6.41 3.48 -19.50
N LEU A 419 -5.89 4.15 -20.51
CA LEU A 419 -4.70 3.78 -21.26
C LEU A 419 -3.56 4.73 -20.92
N LEU A 420 -2.34 4.19 -20.77
CA LEU A 420 -1.18 4.95 -20.27
C LEU A 420 0.01 4.88 -21.22
N LYS A 421 0.68 6.02 -21.40
CA LYS A 421 1.96 6.09 -22.13
C LYS A 421 2.89 7.10 -21.49
N GLY A 422 4.16 6.72 -21.29
CA GLY A 422 5.15 7.63 -20.72
C GLY A 422 6.36 6.92 -20.14
N PRO A 423 7.34 7.69 -19.63
CA PRO A 423 8.63 7.15 -19.21
C PRO A 423 8.59 6.30 -17.92
N THR A 424 7.49 6.33 -17.17
CA THR A 424 7.32 5.50 -15.95
C THR A 424 6.65 4.16 -16.24
N ILE A 425 6.12 3.96 -17.46
CA ILE A 425 5.41 2.73 -17.82
C ILE A 425 6.40 1.59 -18.05
N THR A 426 6.11 0.42 -17.50
CA THR A 426 6.91 -0.80 -17.66
C THR A 426 7.19 -1.13 -19.12
N LYS A 427 8.31 -1.79 -19.38
CA LYS A 427 8.59 -2.39 -20.70
C LYS A 427 7.86 -3.72 -20.92
N GLY A 428 7.13 -4.21 -19.91
CA GLY A 428 6.35 -5.44 -19.96
C GLY A 428 6.60 -6.38 -18.79
N TYR A 429 6.13 -7.61 -18.95
CA TYR A 429 6.23 -8.68 -17.96
C TYR A 429 7.35 -9.65 -18.32
N TYR A 430 8.14 -10.03 -17.33
CA TYR A 430 9.31 -10.89 -17.48
C TYR A 430 8.93 -12.27 -18.05
N LYS A 431 9.59 -12.71 -19.14
CA LYS A 431 9.33 -13.99 -19.82
C LYS A 431 7.85 -14.22 -20.22
N ARG A 432 7.11 -13.16 -20.63
CA ARG A 432 5.67 -13.26 -20.95
C ARG A 432 5.34 -12.59 -22.30
N ASP A 433 5.98 -13.03 -23.39
CA ASP A 433 5.89 -12.37 -24.70
C ASP A 433 4.46 -12.21 -25.23
N GLU A 434 3.61 -13.24 -25.11
CA GLU A 434 2.23 -13.16 -25.58
C GLU A 434 1.38 -12.18 -24.76
N ILE A 435 1.63 -12.12 -23.45
CA ILE A 435 0.96 -11.14 -22.58
C ILE A 435 1.45 -9.73 -22.92
N ASN A 436 2.74 -9.57 -23.19
CA ASN A 436 3.33 -8.29 -23.53
C ASN A 436 2.76 -7.73 -24.85
N LYS A 437 2.53 -8.58 -25.85
CA LYS A 437 1.87 -8.18 -27.10
C LYS A 437 0.44 -7.64 -26.87
N ALA A 438 -0.29 -8.22 -25.92
CA ALA A 438 -1.65 -7.81 -25.60
C ALA A 438 -1.71 -6.64 -24.58
N ALA A 439 -0.60 -6.35 -23.89
CA ALA A 439 -0.56 -5.32 -22.87
C ALA A 439 -0.43 -3.89 -23.44
N PHE A 440 -0.04 -3.76 -24.71
CA PHE A 440 0.13 -2.48 -25.39
C PHE A 440 -0.65 -2.43 -26.68
N ASP A 441 -1.27 -1.29 -26.97
CA ASP A 441 -1.90 -1.05 -28.28
C ASP A 441 -0.86 -0.70 -29.38
N SER A 442 -1.33 -0.53 -30.63
CA SER A 442 -0.48 -0.16 -31.76
C SER A 442 0.21 1.19 -31.62
N ASP A 443 -0.34 2.10 -30.80
CA ASP A 443 0.20 3.43 -30.54
C ASP A 443 1.18 3.41 -29.34
N GLY A 444 1.36 2.26 -28.67
CA GLY A 444 2.24 2.05 -27.53
C GLY A 444 1.63 2.47 -26.19
N PHE A 445 0.29 2.57 -26.09
CA PHE A 445 -0.40 2.77 -24.81
C PHE A 445 -0.56 1.43 -24.10
N PHE A 446 -0.28 1.44 -22.79
CA PHE A 446 -0.46 0.32 -21.89
C PHE A 446 -1.93 0.19 -21.46
N HIS A 447 -2.49 -1.00 -21.57
CA HIS A 447 -3.83 -1.37 -21.13
C HIS A 447 -3.85 -1.63 -19.62
N THR A 448 -4.50 -0.76 -18.84
CA THR A 448 -4.53 -0.91 -17.37
C THR A 448 -5.56 -1.93 -16.89
N GLY A 449 -6.62 -2.13 -17.65
CA GLY A 449 -7.82 -2.87 -17.24
C GLY A 449 -8.68 -2.14 -16.21
N ASP A 450 -8.34 -0.89 -15.86
CA ASP A 450 -9.13 -0.03 -15.00
C ASP A 450 -9.98 0.91 -15.85
N SER A 451 -11.24 1.14 -15.50
CA SER A 451 -12.11 2.09 -16.20
C SER A 451 -12.22 3.42 -15.46
N GLY A 452 -12.36 4.50 -16.23
CA GLY A 452 -12.44 5.84 -15.69
C GLY A 452 -12.80 6.89 -16.73
N TYR A 453 -12.82 8.13 -16.31
CA TYR A 453 -13.04 9.29 -17.17
C TYR A 453 -12.23 10.50 -16.68
N ILE A 454 -11.97 11.44 -17.59
CA ILE A 454 -11.31 12.71 -17.26
C ILE A 454 -12.38 13.81 -17.25
N LYS A 455 -12.40 14.60 -16.18
CA LYS A 455 -13.25 15.77 -16.04
C LYS A 455 -12.44 16.92 -15.46
N ASP A 456 -12.48 18.08 -16.11
CA ASP A 456 -11.75 19.30 -15.69
C ASP A 456 -10.23 19.07 -15.50
N GLY A 457 -9.64 18.08 -16.23
CA GLY A 457 -8.23 17.69 -16.13
C GLY A 457 -7.91 16.66 -15.04
N GLU A 458 -8.86 16.32 -14.18
CA GLU A 458 -8.74 15.32 -13.14
C GLU A 458 -9.23 13.96 -13.61
N LEU A 459 -8.56 12.89 -13.17
CA LEU A 459 -8.95 11.51 -13.44
C LEU A 459 -9.91 10.99 -12.36
N PHE A 460 -10.98 10.35 -12.80
CA PHE A 460 -11.94 9.65 -11.94
C PHE A 460 -11.97 8.17 -12.33
N LEU A 461 -11.72 7.29 -11.38
CA LEU A 461 -11.83 5.85 -11.60
C LEU A 461 -13.26 5.39 -11.29
N THR A 462 -13.72 4.44 -12.05
CA THR A 462 -15.04 3.79 -11.82
C THR A 462 -14.89 2.40 -11.23
N GLU A 463 -14.36 1.44 -12.00
CA GLU A 463 -14.19 0.05 -11.55
C GLU A 463 -13.13 -0.65 -12.42
N ARG A 464 -12.63 -1.80 -12.02
CA ARG A 464 -11.90 -2.70 -12.91
C ARG A 464 -12.84 -3.32 -13.93
N ILE A 465 -12.47 -3.30 -15.21
CA ILE A 465 -13.30 -3.81 -16.30
C ILE A 465 -13.68 -5.28 -16.07
N LYS A 466 -12.73 -6.09 -15.57
CA LYS A 466 -12.93 -7.52 -15.29
C LYS A 466 -13.70 -7.79 -13.99
N ASP A 467 -13.82 -6.80 -13.11
CA ASP A 467 -14.49 -6.92 -11.81
C ASP A 467 -15.94 -6.41 -11.85
N LEU A 468 -16.39 -5.86 -12.99
CA LEU A 468 -17.79 -5.50 -13.20
C LEU A 468 -18.64 -6.77 -13.24
N PHE A 469 -19.68 -6.82 -12.41
CA PHE A 469 -20.65 -7.89 -12.45
C PHE A 469 -21.78 -7.57 -13.43
N LYS A 470 -22.29 -8.59 -14.10
CA LYS A 470 -23.46 -8.47 -14.94
C LYS A 470 -24.59 -9.28 -14.33
N THR A 471 -25.61 -8.60 -13.79
CA THR A 471 -26.79 -9.29 -13.23
C THR A 471 -27.54 -10.07 -14.31
N SER A 472 -28.35 -11.05 -13.90
CA SER A 472 -29.24 -11.81 -14.81
C SER A 472 -30.16 -10.92 -15.63
N ASN A 473 -30.47 -9.71 -15.16
CA ASN A 473 -31.27 -8.70 -15.84
C ASN A 473 -30.42 -7.79 -16.76
N GLY A 474 -29.16 -8.10 -16.99
CA GLY A 474 -28.27 -7.36 -17.88
C GLY A 474 -27.74 -6.02 -17.34
N LYS A 475 -27.95 -5.71 -16.05
CA LYS A 475 -27.41 -4.51 -15.43
C LYS A 475 -25.98 -4.73 -14.97
N TYR A 476 -25.12 -3.74 -15.20
CA TYR A 476 -23.76 -3.76 -14.68
C TYR A 476 -23.71 -3.20 -13.25
N ILE A 477 -23.01 -3.89 -12.38
CA ILE A 477 -22.77 -3.53 -10.98
C ILE A 477 -21.27 -3.32 -10.77
N ALA A 478 -20.90 -2.22 -10.13
CA ALA A 478 -19.55 -1.93 -9.69
C ALA A 478 -19.38 -2.35 -8.20
N PRO A 479 -18.94 -3.57 -7.90
CA PRO A 479 -18.98 -4.09 -6.54
C PRO A 479 -18.11 -3.27 -5.57
N GLN A 480 -16.94 -2.83 -6.00
CA GLN A 480 -16.03 -2.06 -5.14
C GLN A 480 -16.63 -0.71 -4.73
N GLN A 481 -17.43 -0.09 -5.59
CA GLN A 481 -18.13 1.15 -5.25
C GLN A 481 -19.13 0.95 -4.10
N ILE A 482 -19.90 -0.13 -4.15
CA ILE A 482 -20.87 -0.47 -3.10
C ILE A 482 -20.15 -0.84 -1.82
N GLU A 483 -19.12 -1.68 -1.90
CA GLU A 483 -18.31 -2.10 -0.75
C GLU A 483 -17.71 -0.91 -0.02
N THR A 484 -17.07 0.01 -0.76
CA THR A 484 -16.47 1.23 -0.20
C THR A 484 -17.52 2.09 0.52
N LEU A 485 -18.73 2.17 -0.02
CA LEU A 485 -19.83 2.89 0.60
C LEU A 485 -20.27 2.24 1.91
N LEU A 486 -20.36 0.91 1.97
CA LEU A 486 -20.81 0.17 3.15
C LEU A 486 -19.75 0.14 4.27
N LEU A 487 -18.48 0.15 3.93
CA LEU A 487 -17.36 0.15 4.88
C LEU A 487 -17.25 1.43 5.75
N VAL A 488 -18.02 2.46 5.45
CA VAL A 488 -18.15 3.65 6.31
C VAL A 488 -18.91 3.32 7.61
N ASP A 489 -19.73 2.26 7.60
CA ASP A 489 -20.49 1.86 8.78
C ASP A 489 -19.63 1.14 9.81
N ARG A 490 -19.69 1.60 11.07
CA ARG A 490 -18.88 1.07 12.17
C ARG A 490 -19.12 -0.40 12.52
N TYR A 491 -20.31 -0.95 12.16
CA TYR A 491 -20.64 -2.37 12.38
C TYR A 491 -20.12 -3.28 11.28
N ILE A 492 -19.53 -2.74 10.22
CA ILE A 492 -19.02 -3.48 9.06
C ILE A 492 -17.51 -3.39 9.00
N ASP A 493 -16.81 -4.50 9.24
CA ASP A 493 -15.36 -4.57 9.13
C ASP A 493 -14.90 -4.95 7.71
N GLU A 494 -15.58 -5.93 7.09
CA GLU A 494 -15.29 -6.34 5.73
C GLU A 494 -16.61 -6.67 5.02
N VAL A 495 -16.66 -6.46 3.71
CA VAL A 495 -17.84 -6.78 2.90
C VAL A 495 -17.42 -7.20 1.51
N THR A 496 -18.11 -8.18 0.95
CA THR A 496 -18.00 -8.52 -0.47
C THR A 496 -19.39 -8.62 -1.10
N ILE A 497 -19.52 -7.98 -2.24
CA ILE A 497 -20.76 -7.93 -3.01
C ILE A 497 -20.90 -9.18 -3.87
N ILE A 498 -22.09 -9.73 -3.91
CA ILE A 498 -22.52 -10.85 -4.74
C ILE A 498 -23.60 -10.36 -5.69
N ALA A 499 -23.35 -10.37 -7.00
CA ALA A 499 -24.30 -9.87 -7.99
C ALA A 499 -24.18 -10.52 -9.37
N ASP A 500 -23.01 -11.15 -9.66
CA ASP A 500 -22.73 -11.71 -10.99
C ASP A 500 -23.70 -12.83 -11.33
N GLU A 501 -24.40 -12.70 -12.48
CA GLU A 501 -25.46 -13.62 -12.94
C GLU A 501 -26.64 -13.77 -11.96
N ARG A 502 -26.77 -12.89 -10.95
CA ARG A 502 -27.82 -12.95 -9.93
C ARG A 502 -28.99 -12.00 -10.22
N LYS A 503 -30.16 -12.32 -9.67
CA LYS A 503 -31.41 -11.51 -9.85
C LYS A 503 -31.32 -10.15 -9.15
N PHE A 504 -30.55 -10.06 -8.05
CA PHE A 504 -30.37 -8.86 -7.24
C PHE A 504 -29.03 -8.89 -6.52
N VAL A 505 -28.60 -7.75 -6.00
CA VAL A 505 -27.36 -7.61 -5.23
C VAL A 505 -27.57 -8.14 -3.81
N SER A 506 -26.64 -8.99 -3.35
CA SER A 506 -26.53 -9.41 -1.95
C SER A 506 -25.09 -9.20 -1.47
N ALA A 507 -24.86 -9.38 -0.16
CA ALA A 507 -23.51 -9.21 0.40
C ALA A 507 -23.19 -10.26 1.48
N LEU A 508 -21.95 -10.72 1.49
CA LEU A 508 -21.33 -11.34 2.66
C LEU A 508 -20.65 -10.24 3.48
N VAL A 509 -21.00 -10.16 4.75
CA VAL A 509 -20.54 -9.10 5.65
C VAL A 509 -19.80 -9.71 6.82
N VAL A 510 -18.55 -9.30 7.03
CA VAL A 510 -17.83 -9.53 8.27
C VAL A 510 -18.12 -8.35 9.19
N PRO A 511 -18.84 -8.57 10.29
CA PRO A 511 -19.19 -7.48 11.18
C PRO A 511 -18.02 -7.12 12.12
N ASN A 512 -18.08 -5.91 12.69
CA ASN A 512 -17.29 -5.59 13.86
C ASN A 512 -17.87 -6.35 15.08
N TYR A 513 -17.25 -7.46 15.42
CA TYR A 513 -17.76 -8.37 16.47
C TYR A 513 -17.87 -7.68 17.81
N GLN A 514 -16.89 -6.87 18.19
CA GLN A 514 -16.91 -6.18 19.47
C GLN A 514 -18.15 -5.28 19.61
N LEU A 515 -18.43 -4.47 18.59
CA LEU A 515 -19.60 -3.59 18.60
C LEU A 515 -20.92 -4.35 18.56
N LEU A 516 -20.97 -5.51 17.85
CA LEU A 516 -22.16 -6.35 17.88
C LEU A 516 -22.36 -7.04 19.22
N GLU A 517 -21.32 -7.48 19.89
CA GLU A 517 -21.36 -8.05 21.25
C GLU A 517 -21.86 -7.01 22.25
N GLU A 518 -21.32 -5.78 22.22
CA GLU A 518 -21.78 -4.66 23.04
C GLU A 518 -23.27 -4.34 22.80
N TYR A 519 -23.68 -4.31 21.54
CA TYR A 519 -25.08 -4.11 21.18
C TYR A 519 -25.97 -5.24 21.70
N ALA A 520 -25.57 -6.50 21.53
CA ALA A 520 -26.32 -7.66 21.99
C ALA A 520 -26.50 -7.63 23.51
N LEU A 521 -25.44 -7.32 24.27
CA LEU A 521 -25.50 -7.19 25.72
C LEU A 521 -26.45 -6.07 26.16
N SER A 522 -26.36 -4.89 25.53
CA SER A 522 -27.21 -3.74 25.87
C SER A 522 -28.70 -3.95 25.54
N HIS A 523 -29.02 -4.88 24.62
CA HIS A 523 -30.39 -5.20 24.20
C HIS A 523 -30.89 -6.55 24.70
N ASN A 524 -30.15 -7.18 25.64
CA ASN A 524 -30.48 -8.49 26.20
C ASN A 524 -30.69 -9.57 25.12
N ILE A 525 -29.82 -9.58 24.11
CA ILE A 525 -29.79 -10.62 23.06
C ILE A 525 -28.79 -11.68 23.51
N PRO A 526 -29.24 -12.92 23.80
CA PRO A 526 -28.33 -13.98 24.23
C PRO A 526 -27.50 -14.49 23.06
N PHE A 527 -26.24 -14.79 23.30
CA PHE A 527 -25.32 -15.47 22.38
C PHE A 527 -24.20 -16.14 23.19
N ASN A 528 -23.66 -17.25 22.69
CA ASN A 528 -22.53 -17.98 23.30
C ASN A 528 -21.33 -18.04 22.33
N SER A 529 -21.53 -17.75 21.06
CA SER A 529 -20.48 -17.76 20.06
C SER A 529 -20.74 -16.68 18.98
N LYS A 530 -19.71 -16.43 18.16
CA LYS A 530 -19.82 -15.54 17.00
C LYS A 530 -20.82 -16.06 15.96
N GLU A 531 -20.90 -17.37 15.80
CA GLU A 531 -21.86 -18.03 14.90
C GLU A 531 -23.30 -17.75 15.33
N GLU A 532 -23.60 -17.89 16.65
CA GLU A 532 -24.92 -17.56 17.20
C GLU A 532 -25.22 -16.06 17.05
N LEU A 533 -24.25 -15.19 17.32
CA LEU A 533 -24.40 -13.75 17.18
C LEU A 533 -24.72 -13.39 15.72
N CYS A 534 -23.94 -13.89 14.75
CA CYS A 534 -24.13 -13.63 13.32
C CYS A 534 -25.43 -14.23 12.75
N SER A 535 -25.93 -15.32 13.29
CA SER A 535 -27.21 -15.94 12.87
C SER A 535 -28.44 -15.31 13.51
N ASN A 536 -28.26 -14.47 14.53
CA ASN A 536 -29.38 -13.85 15.25
C ASN A 536 -30.15 -12.86 14.36
N SER A 537 -31.48 -13.04 14.26
CA SER A 537 -32.34 -12.24 13.38
C SER A 537 -32.37 -10.74 13.74
N LYS A 538 -32.28 -10.38 15.04
CA LYS A 538 -32.23 -8.98 15.48
C LYS A 538 -30.92 -8.32 15.08
N ILE A 539 -29.81 -9.05 15.16
CA ILE A 539 -28.49 -8.58 14.74
C ILE A 539 -28.45 -8.41 13.22
N ASN A 540 -28.94 -9.39 12.46
CA ASN A 540 -29.04 -9.29 11.01
C ASN A 540 -29.91 -8.09 10.58
N LYS A 541 -31.03 -7.88 11.26
CA LYS A 541 -31.89 -6.72 11.03
C LYS A 541 -31.18 -5.41 11.30
N LEU A 542 -30.46 -5.29 12.42
CA LEU A 542 -29.67 -4.09 12.75
C LEU A 542 -28.73 -3.74 11.58
N VAL A 543 -27.90 -4.70 11.14
CA VAL A 543 -26.92 -4.45 10.09
C VAL A 543 -27.62 -4.13 8.76
N MET A 544 -28.71 -4.84 8.41
CA MET A 544 -29.47 -4.58 7.18
C MET A 544 -30.15 -3.21 7.19
N ASP A 545 -30.70 -2.76 8.32
CA ASP A 545 -31.32 -1.43 8.45
C ASP A 545 -30.26 -0.31 8.25
N ARG A 546 -29.05 -0.51 8.74
CA ARG A 546 -27.92 0.41 8.54
C ARG A 546 -27.49 0.45 7.07
N ILE A 547 -27.30 -0.71 6.45
CA ILE A 547 -27.01 -0.83 5.01
C ILE A 547 -28.10 -0.10 4.20
N SER A 548 -29.37 -0.33 4.52
CA SER A 548 -30.51 0.29 3.83
C SER A 548 -30.49 1.82 3.92
N THR A 549 -30.01 2.36 5.04
CA THR A 549 -29.87 3.81 5.23
C THR A 549 -28.73 4.38 4.36
N ILE A 550 -27.58 3.72 4.36
CA ILE A 550 -26.36 4.19 3.66
C ILE A 550 -26.53 4.12 2.15
N GLN A 551 -27.18 3.07 1.64
CA GLN A 551 -27.32 2.82 0.20
C GLN A 551 -28.45 3.59 -0.48
N GLN A 552 -29.18 4.49 0.20
CA GLN A 552 -30.31 5.25 -0.37
C GLN A 552 -29.92 6.06 -1.63
N GLN A 553 -28.67 6.45 -1.74
CA GLN A 553 -28.13 7.18 -2.90
C GLN A 553 -27.85 6.29 -4.12
N LEU A 554 -27.86 4.96 -3.96
CA LEU A 554 -27.62 4.01 -5.05
C LEU A 554 -28.89 3.77 -5.85
N ALA A 555 -28.73 3.45 -7.14
CA ALA A 555 -29.84 3.00 -7.96
C ALA A 555 -30.46 1.72 -7.38
N SER A 556 -31.76 1.52 -7.57
CA SER A 556 -32.49 0.39 -6.94
C SER A 556 -31.94 -0.99 -7.28
N TYR A 557 -31.32 -1.14 -8.45
CA TYR A 557 -30.68 -2.38 -8.91
C TYR A 557 -29.28 -2.60 -8.33
N GLU A 558 -28.65 -1.56 -7.77
CA GLU A 558 -27.34 -1.64 -7.09
C GLU A 558 -27.48 -1.87 -5.58
N GLN A 559 -28.68 -1.68 -5.05
CA GLN A 559 -28.92 -1.81 -3.61
C GLN A 559 -28.87 -3.26 -3.16
N VAL A 560 -28.12 -3.53 -2.09
CA VAL A 560 -28.07 -4.82 -1.41
C VAL A 560 -29.45 -5.15 -0.84
N LYS A 561 -29.99 -6.31 -1.21
CA LYS A 561 -31.32 -6.79 -0.80
C LYS A 561 -31.25 -7.85 0.30
N ARG A 562 -30.19 -8.62 0.36
CA ARG A 562 -29.96 -9.66 1.37
C ARG A 562 -28.52 -9.66 1.81
N ILE A 563 -28.28 -9.99 3.07
CA ILE A 563 -26.93 -10.15 3.65
C ILE A 563 -26.80 -11.48 4.35
N THR A 564 -25.57 -11.94 4.49
CA THR A 564 -25.19 -12.96 5.48
C THR A 564 -24.01 -12.45 6.28
N LEU A 565 -24.14 -12.44 7.61
CA LEU A 565 -23.05 -12.11 8.52
C LEU A 565 -22.16 -13.32 8.68
N LEU A 566 -20.86 -13.12 8.50
CA LEU A 566 -19.83 -14.17 8.63
C LEU A 566 -19.25 -14.18 10.05
N PRO A 567 -19.00 -15.34 10.66
CA PRO A 567 -18.45 -15.43 12.02
C PRO A 567 -16.92 -15.34 12.08
N ARG A 568 -16.24 -15.17 10.95
CA ARG A 568 -14.79 -14.97 10.84
C ARG A 568 -14.43 -13.96 9.76
N ASN A 569 -13.27 -13.34 9.90
CA ASN A 569 -12.69 -12.48 8.88
C ASN A 569 -12.21 -13.28 7.66
N PHE A 570 -12.16 -12.62 6.50
CA PHE A 570 -11.44 -13.15 5.35
C PHE A 570 -9.96 -13.26 5.66
N SER A 571 -9.27 -14.25 5.09
CA SER A 571 -7.86 -14.46 5.40
C SER A 571 -7.01 -14.83 4.17
N ILE A 572 -5.71 -14.55 4.27
CA ILE A 572 -4.71 -14.94 3.27
C ILE A 572 -4.54 -16.45 3.26
N GLU A 573 -4.57 -17.08 4.43
CA GLU A 573 -4.42 -18.54 4.63
C GLU A 573 -5.55 -19.32 3.96
N ALA A 574 -6.79 -18.80 4.02
CA ALA A 574 -7.92 -19.37 3.28
C ALA A 574 -7.92 -19.01 1.78
N GLY A 575 -6.92 -18.27 1.33
CA GLY A 575 -6.81 -17.82 -0.05
C GLY A 575 -7.80 -16.72 -0.45
N GLU A 576 -8.56 -16.16 0.49
CA GLU A 576 -9.65 -15.19 0.27
C GLU A 576 -9.14 -13.78 0.03
N LEU A 577 -7.93 -13.50 0.55
CA LEU A 577 -7.24 -12.22 0.36
C LEU A 577 -5.95 -12.40 -0.42
N THR A 578 -5.56 -11.36 -1.14
CA THR A 578 -4.19 -11.23 -1.65
C THR A 578 -3.24 -10.85 -0.51
N ASN A 579 -1.92 -10.92 -0.74
CA ASN A 579 -0.91 -10.43 0.21
C ASN A 579 -1.05 -8.90 0.51
N THR A 580 -1.76 -8.17 -0.35
CA THR A 580 -2.12 -6.75 -0.17
C THR A 580 -3.51 -6.55 0.42
N LEU A 581 -4.09 -7.59 1.01
CA LEU A 581 -5.42 -7.61 1.64
C LEU A 581 -6.58 -7.23 0.70
N LYS A 582 -6.42 -7.43 -0.62
CA LYS A 582 -7.51 -7.28 -1.60
C LYS A 582 -8.30 -8.58 -1.70
N LEU A 583 -9.62 -8.47 -1.82
CA LEU A 583 -10.53 -9.61 -1.95
C LEU A 583 -10.24 -10.44 -3.21
N LYS A 584 -10.07 -11.74 -3.05
CA LYS A 584 -10.07 -12.70 -4.15
C LYS A 584 -11.49 -13.26 -4.31
N ARG A 585 -12.36 -12.48 -4.96
CA ARG A 585 -13.80 -12.74 -5.06
C ARG A 585 -14.13 -14.17 -5.50
N ARG A 586 -13.40 -14.68 -6.51
CA ARG A 586 -13.62 -16.05 -7.01
C ARG A 586 -13.46 -17.09 -5.90
N VAL A 587 -12.39 -16.99 -5.10
CA VAL A 587 -12.13 -17.91 -3.99
C VAL A 587 -13.19 -17.76 -2.91
N ILE A 588 -13.58 -16.52 -2.58
CA ILE A 588 -14.66 -16.26 -1.62
C ILE A 588 -15.97 -16.89 -2.11
N TYR A 589 -16.30 -16.76 -3.39
CA TYR A 589 -17.51 -17.36 -3.96
C TYR A 589 -17.49 -18.89 -3.92
N GLU A 590 -16.33 -19.50 -4.15
CA GLU A 590 -16.14 -20.95 -4.03
C GLU A 590 -16.27 -21.41 -2.56
N ASN A 591 -15.60 -20.72 -1.62
CA ASN A 591 -15.62 -21.07 -0.20
C ASN A 591 -17.00 -20.91 0.45
N TYR A 592 -17.79 -19.92 0.03
CA TYR A 592 -19.09 -19.60 0.62
C TYR A 592 -20.28 -19.94 -0.30
N LYS A 593 -20.06 -20.81 -1.30
CA LYS A 593 -21.08 -21.16 -2.31
C LYS A 593 -22.43 -21.50 -1.69
N ASP A 594 -22.47 -22.40 -0.73
CA ASP A 594 -23.73 -22.84 -0.11
C ASP A 594 -24.43 -21.73 0.67
N VAL A 595 -23.66 -20.84 1.27
CA VAL A 595 -24.18 -19.65 1.98
C VAL A 595 -24.75 -18.66 1.00
N ILE A 596 -24.07 -18.44 -0.11
CA ILE A 596 -24.51 -17.54 -1.19
C ILE A 596 -25.80 -18.05 -1.81
N GLU A 597 -25.87 -19.34 -2.16
CA GLU A 597 -27.09 -19.91 -2.77
C GLU A 597 -28.33 -19.75 -1.86
N LYS A 598 -28.18 -19.91 -0.56
CA LYS A 598 -29.27 -19.68 0.41
C LYS A 598 -29.83 -18.26 0.39
N MET A 599 -29.02 -17.26 0.03
CA MET A 599 -29.51 -15.88 -0.11
C MET A 599 -30.45 -15.68 -1.31
N TYR A 600 -30.46 -16.60 -2.28
CA TYR A 600 -31.26 -16.50 -3.51
C TYR A 600 -32.41 -17.50 -3.58
N VAL A 601 -32.53 -18.39 -2.58
CA VAL A 601 -33.72 -19.25 -2.42
C VAL A 601 -34.87 -18.38 -1.89
N GLU A 602 -36.06 -18.52 -2.50
CA GLU A 602 -37.29 -17.78 -2.13
C GLU A 602 -37.83 -18.14 -0.76
#